data_4804a406cca2965d5fdec516dba0fd1d
#
_entry.id   4804a406cca2965d5fdec516dba0fd1d
#
_cell.length_a   1.000
_cell.length_b   1.000
_cell.length_c   1.000
_cell.angle_alpha   90.00
_cell.angle_beta   90.00
_cell.angle_gamma   90.00
#
_symmetry.space_group_name_H-M   'P 1'
#
loop_
_entity.id
_entity.type
_entity.pdbx_description
1 polymer ?
#
loop_
_entity_poly.entity_id
_entity_poly.type
_entity_poly.pdbx_seq_one_letter_code
_entity_poly.pdbx_strand_id
1 'polypeptide(L)'
;MRWTPGGESSNIEDRRGQGGGFIPGRAGMGIGGAVVVLVLSLIFGRDFVTGNTTAGNPPPATANGEISQSPAEERLVQFVSFVLDDVQNTWRSILAERHVPYEDAKLVLFRDATQSGCGTAESTMGPFYCPLDQKVYIDLGFYDELQRRFGAPGDFAEAYVLAHELGHHVQHLLGIDEQARRLQRDNPGSANAVSVRLELQADCFAGIWGHTTEQRRLLQQGDIEEGLNAAAAVGDDRLQRAATGHVNAETFTHGTSAQRVAWFKRGYTTGQIEACDTFGDRGP
;
A
#
# COMPACT_ATOMS: atom_id res chain seq x y z
N MET A 1 -9.70 11.72 11.49
CA MET A 1 -8.94 11.49 12.75
C MET A 1 -8.36 12.78 13.32
N ARG A 2 -7.92 12.82 14.60
CA ARG A 2 -7.27 13.99 15.21
C ARG A 2 -5.77 13.93 14.95
N TRP A 3 -5.25 14.95 14.29
CA TRP A 3 -3.82 15.08 14.03
C TRP A 3 -3.41 16.56 14.08
N THR A 4 -2.14 16.82 14.29
CA THR A 4 -1.60 18.18 14.32
C THR A 4 -0.49 18.27 13.28
N PRO A 5 -0.51 19.27 12.39
CA PRO A 5 0.59 19.51 11.48
C PRO A 5 1.91 19.68 12.26
N GLY A 6 2.88 18.81 12.00
CA GLY A 6 4.21 18.80 12.65
C GLY A 6 5.36 19.11 11.69
N GLY A 7 5.05 19.45 10.46
CA GLY A 7 6.03 19.56 9.38
C GLY A 7 6.15 18.27 8.58
N GLU A 8 7.11 18.22 7.68
CA GLU A 8 7.41 17.05 6.85
C GLU A 8 8.31 16.08 7.60
N SER A 9 7.97 14.79 7.56
CA SER A 9 8.78 13.73 8.18
C SER A 9 10.14 13.59 7.48
N SER A 10 11.19 13.38 8.26
CA SER A 10 12.53 13.08 7.73
C SER A 10 12.58 11.73 6.98
N ASN A 11 11.50 10.93 7.08
CA ASN A 11 11.35 9.68 6.38
C ASN A 11 10.60 9.81 5.04
N ILE A 12 10.27 11.05 4.61
CA ILE A 12 9.74 11.30 3.28
C ILE A 12 10.88 11.58 2.29
N GLU A 13 10.78 10.97 1.12
CA GLU A 13 11.54 11.31 -0.09
C GLU A 13 10.56 11.89 -1.11
N ASP A 14 10.52 13.22 -1.22
CA ASP A 14 9.64 13.88 -2.18
C ASP A 14 10.28 13.92 -3.58
N ARG A 15 9.72 13.14 -4.48
CA ARG A 15 10.13 13.04 -5.90
C ARG A 15 9.12 13.64 -6.86
N ARG A 16 8.06 14.30 -6.39
CA ARG A 16 6.99 14.86 -7.23
C ARG A 16 7.47 15.91 -8.22
N GLY A 17 8.57 16.62 -7.94
CA GLY A 17 9.21 17.57 -8.85
C GLY A 17 10.20 16.94 -9.84
N GLN A 18 10.50 15.66 -9.69
CA GLN A 18 11.37 14.95 -10.62
C GLN A 18 10.51 14.46 -11.78
N GLY A 19 10.43 15.25 -12.85
CA GLY A 19 9.70 14.84 -14.06
C GLY A 19 10.16 13.47 -14.52
N GLY A 20 9.21 12.57 -14.81
CA GLY A 20 9.46 11.21 -15.25
C GLY A 20 10.28 11.16 -16.53
N GLY A 21 11.58 11.26 -16.41
CA GLY A 21 12.52 10.98 -17.49
C GLY A 21 12.51 9.48 -17.73
N PHE A 22 11.68 9.02 -18.66
CA PHE A 22 11.70 7.65 -19.15
C PHE A 22 13.08 7.38 -19.77
N ILE A 23 13.97 6.69 -19.06
CA ILE A 23 15.18 6.12 -19.61
C ILE A 23 14.83 4.70 -20.08
N PRO A 24 14.76 4.43 -21.39
CA PRO A 24 14.54 3.08 -21.87
C PRO A 24 15.83 2.27 -21.67
N GLY A 25 16.00 1.72 -20.47
CA GLY A 25 17.07 0.79 -20.14
C GLY A 25 16.48 -0.60 -19.94
N ARG A 26 16.95 -1.56 -20.74
CA ARG A 26 16.66 -2.98 -20.63
C ARG A 26 16.83 -3.45 -19.18
N ALA A 27 15.76 -3.54 -18.44
CA ALA A 27 15.72 -4.25 -17.17
C ALA A 27 14.94 -5.55 -17.40
N GLY A 28 15.58 -6.68 -17.14
CA GLY A 28 14.94 -7.98 -17.18
C GLY A 28 13.84 -8.02 -16.10
N MET A 29 12.60 -8.28 -16.52
CA MET A 29 11.49 -8.52 -15.61
C MET A 29 11.78 -9.78 -14.78
N GLY A 30 12.04 -9.61 -13.48
CA GLY A 30 12.02 -10.71 -12.53
C GLY A 30 10.58 -11.22 -12.34
N ILE A 31 10.45 -12.52 -12.05
CA ILE A 31 9.15 -13.24 -11.94
C ILE A 31 8.17 -12.57 -10.94
N GLY A 32 8.66 -11.82 -9.95
CA GLY A 32 7.81 -11.10 -8.97
C GLY A 32 7.09 -9.86 -9.54
N GLY A 33 7.69 -9.15 -10.51
CA GLY A 33 7.06 -7.99 -11.16
C GLY A 33 5.93 -8.37 -12.12
N ALA A 34 5.96 -9.57 -12.67
CA ALA A 34 4.94 -10.04 -13.61
C ALA A 34 3.57 -10.28 -12.94
N VAL A 35 3.55 -10.66 -11.66
CA VAL A 35 2.28 -10.94 -10.93
C VAL A 35 1.54 -9.64 -10.61
N VAL A 36 2.26 -8.60 -10.17
CA VAL A 36 1.67 -7.28 -9.90
C VAL A 36 1.11 -6.66 -11.17
N VAL A 37 1.86 -6.69 -12.29
CA VAL A 37 1.42 -6.18 -13.61
C VAL A 37 0.21 -6.96 -14.15
N LEU A 38 0.08 -8.26 -13.87
CA LEU A 38 -1.03 -9.09 -14.35
C LEU A 38 -2.35 -8.74 -13.64
N VAL A 39 -2.29 -8.45 -12.35
CA VAL A 39 -3.47 -8.04 -11.57
C VAL A 39 -3.96 -6.67 -12.01
N LEU A 40 -3.04 -5.74 -12.24
CA LEU A 40 -3.38 -4.40 -12.71
C LEU A 40 -3.92 -4.38 -14.14
N SER A 41 -3.44 -5.25 -15.03
CA SER A 41 -3.99 -5.42 -16.39
C SER A 41 -5.44 -5.92 -16.37
N LEU A 42 -5.84 -6.68 -15.37
CA LEU A 42 -7.22 -7.13 -15.17
C LEU A 42 -8.14 -6.03 -14.64
N ILE A 43 -7.58 -5.09 -13.87
CA ILE A 43 -8.33 -3.97 -13.27
C ILE A 43 -8.49 -2.81 -14.26
N PHE A 44 -7.47 -2.54 -15.07
CA PHE A 44 -7.38 -1.34 -15.92
C PHE A 44 -7.63 -1.60 -17.42
N GLY A 45 -7.88 -2.85 -17.85
CA GLY A 45 -8.22 -3.21 -19.21
C GLY A 45 -7.02 -3.56 -20.10
N ARG A 46 -7.32 -4.23 -21.22
CA ARG A 46 -6.35 -4.82 -22.17
C ARG A 46 -5.46 -3.82 -22.91
N ASP A 47 -5.70 -2.52 -22.80
CA ASP A 47 -4.98 -1.49 -23.56
C ASP A 47 -3.59 -1.17 -22.99
N PHE A 48 -3.23 -1.74 -21.84
CA PHE A 48 -1.94 -1.52 -21.18
C PHE A 48 -0.76 -2.30 -21.83
N VAL A 49 -1.04 -3.40 -22.54
CA VAL A 49 0.01 -4.26 -23.14
C VAL A 49 0.31 -3.89 -24.60
N THR A 50 -0.59 -3.20 -25.28
CA THR A 50 -0.41 -2.80 -26.68
C THR A 50 -0.31 -1.28 -26.80
N GLY A 51 0.81 -0.74 -26.35
CA GLY A 51 1.14 0.67 -26.53
C GLY A 51 1.28 1.04 -28.00
N ASN A 52 0.19 1.45 -28.64
CA ASN A 52 0.23 2.12 -29.93
C ASN A 52 0.38 3.64 -29.68
N THR A 53 1.61 4.05 -29.33
CA THR A 53 1.94 5.46 -29.19
C THR A 53 2.26 6.03 -30.57
N THR A 54 1.35 6.83 -31.11
CA THR A 54 1.72 7.79 -32.18
C THR A 54 2.79 8.73 -31.60
N ALA A 55 3.99 8.63 -32.20
CA ALA A 55 5.16 9.40 -31.78
C ALA A 55 4.93 10.91 -31.98
N GLY A 56 4.58 11.61 -30.91
CA GLY A 56 4.79 13.04 -30.77
C GLY A 56 6.12 13.25 -30.05
N ASN A 57 7.00 14.09 -30.60
CA ASN A 57 8.26 14.44 -29.95
C ASN A 57 8.00 14.95 -28.53
N PRO A 58 8.60 14.36 -27.48
CA PRO A 58 8.51 14.92 -26.15
C PRO A 58 9.26 16.26 -26.07
N PRO A 59 8.73 17.26 -25.35
CA PRO A 59 9.49 18.47 -25.08
C PRO A 59 10.74 18.12 -24.25
N PRO A 60 11.84 18.92 -24.34
CA PRO A 60 13.06 18.64 -23.61
C PRO A 60 12.79 18.71 -22.10
N ALA A 61 13.28 17.70 -21.36
CA ALA A 61 13.22 17.63 -19.92
C ALA A 61 13.93 18.87 -19.32
N THR A 62 13.16 19.77 -18.69
CA THR A 62 13.70 20.85 -17.87
C THR A 62 14.00 20.27 -16.51
N ALA A 63 15.28 20.36 -16.13
CA ALA A 63 15.78 19.98 -14.82
C ALA A 63 15.09 20.77 -13.69
N ASN A 64 14.81 20.08 -12.57
CA ASN A 64 14.43 20.64 -11.27
C ASN A 64 13.35 21.76 -11.33
N GLY A 65 12.11 21.38 -11.65
CA GLY A 65 10.98 22.27 -11.44
C GLY A 65 10.69 22.38 -9.94
N GLU A 66 10.53 23.61 -9.45
CA GLU A 66 9.90 23.82 -8.12
C GLU A 66 8.59 23.05 -8.07
N ILE A 67 8.40 22.25 -7.02
CA ILE A 67 7.15 21.52 -6.81
C ILE A 67 6.07 22.57 -6.58
N SER A 68 5.25 22.85 -7.59
CA SER A 68 4.07 23.71 -7.42
C SER A 68 3.04 22.94 -6.62
N GLN A 69 3.00 23.17 -5.32
CA GLN A 69 2.03 22.54 -4.41
C GLN A 69 0.82 23.46 -4.22
N SER A 70 -0.37 22.90 -4.32
CA SER A 70 -1.55 23.58 -3.81
C SER A 70 -1.58 23.51 -2.27
N PRO A 71 -2.23 24.46 -1.57
CA PRO A 71 -2.37 24.37 -0.11
C PRO A 71 -3.04 23.08 0.37
N ALA A 72 -3.90 22.47 -0.46
CA ALA A 72 -4.54 21.19 -0.17
C ALA A 72 -3.51 20.04 -0.23
N GLU A 73 -2.66 20.04 -1.24
CA GLU A 73 -1.61 19.03 -1.40
C GLU A 73 -0.53 19.15 -0.31
N GLU A 74 -0.16 20.38 0.08
CA GLU A 74 0.75 20.60 1.20
C GLU A 74 0.18 20.03 2.51
N ARG A 75 -1.11 20.28 2.77
CA ARG A 75 -1.80 19.71 3.93
C ARG A 75 -1.82 18.17 3.89
N LEU A 76 -2.00 17.58 2.71
CA LEU A 76 -1.97 16.13 2.52
C LEU A 76 -0.56 15.58 2.82
N VAL A 77 0.50 16.23 2.37
CA VAL A 77 1.88 15.85 2.70
C VAL A 77 2.13 15.89 4.21
N GLN A 78 1.65 16.94 4.89
CA GLN A 78 1.74 17.02 6.35
C GLN A 78 0.94 15.91 7.05
N PHE A 79 -0.21 15.55 6.50
CA PHE A 79 -1.04 14.45 7.01
C PHE A 79 -0.35 13.10 6.84
N VAL A 80 0.15 12.78 5.65
CA VAL A 80 0.85 11.51 5.43
C VAL A 80 2.16 11.45 6.22
N SER A 81 2.83 12.59 6.45
CA SER A 81 3.99 12.69 7.35
C SER A 81 3.63 12.29 8.78
N PHE A 82 2.53 12.84 9.30
CA PHE A 82 2.02 12.49 10.62
C PHE A 82 1.70 11.00 10.72
N VAL A 83 0.97 10.45 9.75
CA VAL A 83 0.58 9.03 9.75
C VAL A 83 1.79 8.13 9.66
N LEU A 84 2.75 8.44 8.78
CA LEU A 84 3.99 7.68 8.63
C LEU A 84 4.74 7.57 9.97
N ASP A 85 5.00 8.69 10.62
CA ASP A 85 5.72 8.72 11.89
C ASP A 85 4.94 8.04 13.01
N ASP A 86 3.62 8.20 13.03
CA ASP A 86 2.74 7.62 14.04
C ASP A 86 2.67 6.09 13.94
N VAL A 87 2.53 5.55 12.72
CA VAL A 87 2.55 4.11 12.46
C VAL A 87 3.91 3.52 12.83
N GLN A 88 5.01 4.15 12.40
CA GLN A 88 6.35 3.66 12.69
C GLN A 88 6.68 3.70 14.18
N ASN A 89 6.28 4.76 14.90
CA ASN A 89 6.44 4.83 16.36
C ASN A 89 5.64 3.75 17.08
N THR A 90 4.43 3.45 16.62
CA THR A 90 3.62 2.36 17.14
C THR A 90 4.34 1.02 16.98
N TRP A 91 4.80 0.71 15.78
CA TRP A 91 5.48 -0.56 15.49
C TRP A 91 6.83 -0.68 16.18
N ARG A 92 7.58 0.41 16.30
CA ARG A 92 8.83 0.44 17.07
C ARG A 92 8.58 0.06 18.52
N SER A 93 7.51 0.56 19.14
CA SER A 93 7.15 0.21 20.51
C SER A 93 6.73 -1.26 20.64
N ILE A 94 5.88 -1.74 19.74
CA ILE A 94 5.38 -3.12 19.77
C ILE A 94 6.50 -4.14 19.53
N LEU A 95 7.41 -3.87 18.58
CA LEU A 95 8.52 -4.77 18.26
C LEU A 95 9.63 -4.73 19.31
N ALA A 96 9.83 -3.58 19.98
CA ALA A 96 10.78 -3.48 21.10
C ALA A 96 10.41 -4.43 22.26
N GLU A 97 9.13 -4.61 22.58
CA GLU A 97 8.65 -5.56 23.58
C GLU A 97 8.98 -7.02 23.22
N ARG A 98 9.24 -7.30 21.93
CA ARG A 98 9.61 -8.61 21.39
C ARG A 98 11.10 -8.73 21.07
N HIS A 99 11.89 -7.72 21.45
CA HIS A 99 13.33 -7.66 21.16
C HIS A 99 13.66 -7.71 19.66
N VAL A 100 12.74 -7.26 18.80
CA VAL A 100 12.94 -7.11 17.36
C VAL A 100 13.26 -5.65 17.08
N PRO A 101 14.41 -5.33 16.49
CA PRO A 101 14.73 -3.97 16.10
C PRO A 101 13.78 -3.48 14.98
N TYR A 102 13.33 -2.24 15.09
CA TYR A 102 12.55 -1.58 14.03
C TYR A 102 13.46 -0.63 13.26
N GLU A 103 13.56 -0.85 11.96
CA GLU A 103 14.20 0.07 11.02
C GLU A 103 13.12 0.89 10.31
N ASP A 104 13.33 2.20 10.18
CA ASP A 104 12.31 3.06 9.57
C ASP A 104 12.25 2.87 8.05
N ALA A 105 11.05 2.62 7.55
CA ALA A 105 10.78 2.69 6.11
C ALA A 105 10.80 4.15 5.64
N LYS A 106 11.21 4.39 4.39
CA LYS A 106 11.03 5.68 3.72
C LYS A 106 9.72 5.68 2.94
N LEU A 107 9.05 6.83 2.91
CA LEU A 107 7.91 7.07 2.05
C LEU A 107 8.34 7.92 0.85
N VAL A 108 8.22 7.37 -0.34
CA VAL A 108 8.48 8.07 -1.59
C VAL A 108 7.18 8.65 -2.13
N LEU A 109 7.10 9.97 -2.19
CA LEU A 109 6.02 10.68 -2.87
C LEU A 109 6.43 10.94 -4.32
N PHE A 110 5.59 10.56 -5.27
CA PHE A 110 5.88 10.73 -6.69
C PHE A 110 4.64 11.18 -7.48
N ARG A 111 4.81 11.49 -8.75
CA ARG A 111 3.73 11.73 -9.74
C ARG A 111 4.00 10.89 -10.96
N ASP A 112 2.94 10.31 -11.51
CA ASP A 112 2.92 9.49 -12.71
C ASP A 112 3.80 8.23 -12.60
N ALA A 113 5.13 8.39 -12.56
CA ALA A 113 6.06 7.27 -12.46
C ALA A 113 7.37 7.64 -11.75
N THR A 114 7.96 6.65 -11.05
CA THR A 114 9.31 6.75 -10.45
C THR A 114 10.00 5.38 -10.47
N GLN A 115 11.31 5.35 -10.16
CA GLN A 115 12.05 4.09 -10.01
C GLN A 115 12.04 3.63 -8.56
N SER A 116 11.79 2.32 -8.36
CA SER A 116 11.91 1.63 -7.09
C SER A 116 12.91 0.48 -7.18
N GLY A 117 13.33 -0.07 -6.06
CA GLY A 117 14.10 -1.30 -6.00
C GLY A 117 13.39 -2.50 -6.62
N CYS A 118 12.06 -2.47 -6.69
CA CYS A 118 11.22 -3.52 -7.26
C CYS A 118 10.88 -3.31 -8.75
N GLY A 119 11.34 -2.23 -9.36
CA GLY A 119 11.06 -1.85 -10.75
C GLY A 119 10.45 -0.46 -10.86
N THR A 120 9.89 -0.16 -12.03
CA THR A 120 9.20 1.12 -12.25
C THR A 120 7.90 1.13 -11.44
N ALA A 121 7.72 2.16 -10.62
CA ALA A 121 6.48 2.48 -9.93
C ALA A 121 5.66 3.42 -10.83
N GLU A 122 4.42 3.07 -11.11
CA GLU A 122 3.49 3.89 -11.87
C GLU A 122 2.25 4.21 -11.02
N SER A 123 1.68 5.41 -11.17
CA SER A 123 0.48 5.84 -10.43
C SER A 123 -0.68 4.84 -10.55
N THR A 124 -0.81 4.18 -11.70
CA THR A 124 -1.83 3.15 -11.95
C THR A 124 -1.67 1.89 -11.09
N MET A 125 -0.50 1.68 -10.49
CA MET A 125 -0.24 0.53 -9.61
C MET A 125 -0.82 0.72 -8.21
N GLY A 126 -1.23 1.94 -7.87
CA GLY A 126 -1.59 2.29 -6.50
C GLY A 126 -0.38 2.36 -5.56
N PRO A 127 -0.61 2.61 -4.27
CA PRO A 127 0.43 2.53 -3.24
C PRO A 127 0.99 1.11 -3.11
N PHE A 128 2.28 1.00 -2.78
CA PHE A 128 2.88 -0.30 -2.51
C PHE A 128 4.15 -0.17 -1.66
N TYR A 129 4.48 -1.23 -0.94
CA TYR A 129 5.76 -1.42 -0.27
C TYR A 129 6.71 -2.26 -1.13
N CYS A 130 7.96 -1.81 -1.27
CA CYS A 130 9.02 -2.56 -1.94
C CYS A 130 10.02 -3.13 -0.92
N PRO A 131 10.11 -4.46 -0.74
CA PRO A 131 11.03 -5.05 0.24
C PRO A 131 12.50 -4.98 -0.19
N LEU A 132 12.81 -4.72 -1.48
CA LEU A 132 14.20 -4.67 -1.95
C LEU A 132 14.91 -3.37 -1.57
N ASP A 133 14.18 -2.29 -1.38
CA ASP A 133 14.71 -1.00 -0.93
C ASP A 133 14.05 -0.48 0.35
N GLN A 134 13.11 -1.26 0.93
CA GLN A 134 12.41 -0.98 2.17
C GLN A 134 11.68 0.37 2.16
N LYS A 135 11.04 0.69 1.03
CA LYS A 135 10.31 1.93 0.84
C LYS A 135 8.85 1.70 0.50
N VAL A 136 8.01 2.58 0.98
CA VAL A 136 6.62 2.73 0.55
C VAL A 136 6.57 3.76 -0.57
N TYR A 137 5.80 3.51 -1.60
CA TYR A 137 5.63 4.38 -2.77
C TYR A 137 4.17 4.80 -2.89
N ILE A 138 3.91 6.11 -2.96
CA ILE A 138 2.55 6.66 -3.12
C ILE A 138 2.56 7.82 -4.10
N ASP A 139 1.72 7.75 -5.13
CA ASP A 139 1.27 8.94 -5.84
C ASP A 139 0.09 9.55 -5.06
N LEU A 140 0.20 10.82 -4.67
CA LEU A 140 -0.85 11.46 -3.87
C LEU A 140 -2.21 11.54 -4.58
N GLY A 141 -2.22 11.48 -5.93
CA GLY A 141 -3.46 11.37 -6.71
C GLY A 141 -4.27 10.11 -6.40
N PHE A 142 -3.66 9.08 -5.85
CA PHE A 142 -4.36 7.87 -5.42
C PHE A 142 -5.45 8.15 -4.37
N TYR A 143 -5.24 9.11 -3.49
CA TYR A 143 -6.24 9.45 -2.47
C TYR A 143 -7.51 10.08 -3.07
N ASP A 144 -7.36 10.84 -4.15
CA ASP A 144 -8.50 11.30 -4.96
C ASP A 144 -9.25 10.11 -5.60
N GLU A 145 -8.52 9.10 -6.09
CA GLU A 145 -9.12 7.88 -6.63
C GLU A 145 -9.81 7.05 -5.55
N LEU A 146 -9.20 6.91 -4.38
CA LEU A 146 -9.79 6.23 -3.23
C LEU A 146 -11.15 6.81 -2.87
N GLN A 147 -11.25 8.12 -2.87
CA GLN A 147 -12.50 8.81 -2.61
C GLN A 147 -13.51 8.68 -3.76
N ARG A 148 -13.10 9.03 -5.01
CA ARG A 148 -14.03 9.21 -6.13
C ARG A 148 -14.39 7.89 -6.81
N ARG A 149 -13.42 6.99 -6.97
CA ARG A 149 -13.57 5.75 -7.72
C ARG A 149 -13.92 4.58 -6.82
N PHE A 150 -13.26 4.47 -5.67
CA PHE A 150 -13.46 3.37 -4.75
C PHE A 150 -14.55 3.67 -3.70
N GLY A 151 -15.02 4.93 -3.59
CA GLY A 151 -16.08 5.31 -2.67
C GLY A 151 -15.71 5.14 -1.20
N ALA A 152 -14.44 5.35 -0.88
CA ALA A 152 -13.89 5.31 0.48
C ALA A 152 -13.26 6.67 0.84
N PRO A 153 -14.08 7.71 1.08
CA PRO A 153 -13.59 9.01 1.52
C PRO A 153 -13.19 8.97 2.99
N GLY A 154 -12.39 9.95 3.41
CA GLY A 154 -12.06 10.22 4.79
C GLY A 154 -10.56 10.13 5.06
N ASP A 155 -10.12 10.88 6.06
CA ASP A 155 -8.70 10.94 6.40
C ASP A 155 -8.21 9.61 7.03
N PHE A 156 -9.06 8.89 7.73
CA PHE A 156 -8.71 7.58 8.24
C PHE A 156 -8.66 6.50 7.15
N ALA A 157 -9.41 6.64 6.05
CA ALA A 157 -9.28 5.77 4.87
C ALA A 157 -7.89 5.93 4.22
N GLU A 158 -7.41 7.18 4.09
CA GLU A 158 -6.07 7.50 3.61
C GLU A 158 -4.97 6.94 4.54
N ALA A 159 -5.16 7.14 5.85
CA ALA A 159 -4.25 6.63 6.87
C ALA A 159 -4.19 5.09 6.91
N TYR A 160 -5.34 4.41 6.71
CA TYR A 160 -5.38 2.95 6.61
C TYR A 160 -4.49 2.42 5.48
N VAL A 161 -4.53 3.05 4.30
CA VAL A 161 -3.69 2.62 3.17
C VAL A 161 -2.21 2.68 3.55
N LEU A 162 -1.75 3.80 4.11
CA LEU A 162 -0.35 3.92 4.53
C LEU A 162 0.01 2.94 5.66
N ALA A 163 -0.90 2.71 6.61
CA ALA A 163 -0.70 1.74 7.68
C ALA A 163 -0.64 0.29 7.15
N HIS A 164 -1.38 -0.03 6.09
CA HIS A 164 -1.33 -1.31 5.39
C HIS A 164 0.03 -1.52 4.71
N GLU A 165 0.53 -0.53 3.97
CA GLU A 165 1.85 -0.62 3.31
C GLU A 165 2.99 -0.76 4.34
N LEU A 166 2.89 -0.06 5.48
CA LEU A 166 3.81 -0.24 6.59
C LEU A 166 3.61 -1.59 7.31
N GLY A 167 2.44 -2.20 7.20
CA GLY A 167 2.20 -3.59 7.60
C GLY A 167 3.07 -4.56 6.81
N HIS A 168 3.25 -4.35 5.50
CA HIS A 168 4.19 -5.12 4.68
C HIS A 168 5.65 -4.89 5.10
N HIS A 169 6.01 -3.67 5.52
CA HIS A 169 7.32 -3.42 6.09
C HIS A 169 7.54 -4.22 7.39
N VAL A 170 6.54 -4.27 8.26
CA VAL A 170 6.60 -5.10 9.48
C VAL A 170 6.74 -6.59 9.14
N GLN A 171 6.03 -7.09 8.13
CA GLN A 171 6.21 -8.47 7.64
C GLN A 171 7.65 -8.72 7.18
N HIS A 172 8.25 -7.76 6.51
CA HIS A 172 9.65 -7.84 6.09
C HIS A 172 10.59 -7.92 7.29
N LEU A 173 10.45 -7.04 8.28
CA LEU A 173 11.26 -7.04 9.51
C LEU A 173 11.10 -8.34 10.32
N LEU A 174 9.95 -8.98 10.27
CA LEU A 174 9.66 -10.27 10.91
C LEU A 174 10.05 -11.49 10.05
N GLY A 175 10.52 -11.29 8.80
CA GLY A 175 10.91 -12.37 7.88
C GLY A 175 9.72 -13.14 7.29
N ILE A 176 8.50 -12.64 7.46
CA ILE A 176 7.27 -13.30 7.00
C ILE A 176 7.18 -13.29 5.48
N ASP A 177 7.54 -12.17 4.86
CA ASP A 177 7.57 -12.01 3.40
C ASP A 177 8.56 -12.98 2.73
N GLU A 178 9.72 -13.25 3.36
CA GLU A 178 10.68 -14.23 2.87
C GLU A 178 10.12 -15.66 3.00
N GLN A 179 9.44 -15.96 4.11
CA GLN A 179 8.77 -17.25 4.29
C GLN A 179 7.68 -17.44 3.22
N ALA A 180 6.86 -16.43 2.96
CA ALA A 180 5.84 -16.46 1.93
C ALA A 180 6.43 -16.69 0.53
N ARG A 181 7.51 -15.99 0.17
CA ARG A 181 8.24 -16.23 -1.09
C ARG A 181 8.78 -17.65 -1.22
N ARG A 182 9.22 -18.27 -0.12
CA ARG A 182 9.61 -19.69 -0.12
C ARG A 182 8.41 -20.58 -0.42
N LEU A 183 7.30 -20.40 0.28
CA LEU A 183 6.07 -21.17 0.04
C LEU A 183 5.57 -21.06 -1.40
N GLN A 184 5.62 -19.85 -1.98
CA GLN A 184 5.22 -19.64 -3.38
C GLN A 184 6.15 -20.35 -4.38
N ARG A 185 7.48 -20.39 -4.13
CA ARG A 185 8.42 -21.11 -4.97
C ARG A 185 8.25 -22.63 -4.86
N ASP A 186 8.01 -23.13 -3.65
CA ASP A 186 7.88 -24.57 -3.38
C ASP A 186 6.55 -25.12 -3.92
N ASN A 187 5.51 -24.29 -3.96
CA ASN A 187 4.21 -24.66 -4.51
C ASN A 187 3.59 -23.50 -5.34
N PRO A 188 3.98 -23.37 -6.62
CA PRO A 188 3.48 -22.30 -7.50
C PRO A 188 1.95 -22.30 -7.66
N GLY A 189 1.29 -23.46 -7.54
CA GLY A 189 -0.17 -23.58 -7.62
C GLY A 189 -0.91 -22.91 -6.47
N SER A 190 -0.24 -22.65 -5.34
CA SER A 190 -0.82 -21.94 -4.19
C SER A 190 -0.33 -20.48 -4.06
N ALA A 191 0.43 -19.98 -5.05
CA ALA A 191 1.05 -18.66 -4.95
C ALA A 191 0.05 -17.53 -4.64
N ASN A 192 -1.12 -17.52 -5.28
CA ASN A 192 -2.17 -16.54 -5.04
C ASN A 192 -2.72 -16.64 -3.60
N ALA A 193 -2.95 -17.86 -3.11
CA ALA A 193 -3.43 -18.05 -1.73
C ALA A 193 -2.39 -17.57 -0.69
N VAL A 194 -1.10 -17.72 -0.97
CA VAL A 194 -0.03 -17.19 -0.12
C VAL A 194 -0.02 -15.66 -0.17
N SER A 195 -0.22 -15.05 -1.34
CA SER A 195 -0.36 -13.59 -1.46
C SER A 195 -1.54 -13.07 -0.64
N VAL A 196 -2.71 -13.69 -0.77
CA VAL A 196 -3.89 -13.33 0.05
C VAL A 196 -3.58 -13.36 1.55
N ARG A 197 -2.82 -14.36 2.04
CA ARG A 197 -2.43 -14.42 3.45
C ARG A 197 -1.56 -13.24 3.88
N LEU A 198 -0.62 -12.81 3.04
CA LEU A 198 0.20 -11.62 3.31
C LEU A 198 -0.67 -10.36 3.39
N GLU A 199 -1.56 -10.17 2.44
CA GLU A 199 -2.46 -9.01 2.39
C GLU A 199 -3.38 -8.92 3.62
N LEU A 200 -4.01 -10.03 3.98
CA LEU A 200 -4.89 -10.08 5.14
C LEU A 200 -4.14 -9.86 6.45
N GLN A 201 -2.88 -10.28 6.53
CA GLN A 201 -2.04 -9.98 7.68
C GLN A 201 -1.66 -8.50 7.74
N ALA A 202 -1.36 -7.86 6.59
CA ALA A 202 -1.11 -6.42 6.52
C ALA A 202 -2.35 -5.62 6.94
N ASP A 203 -3.57 -6.05 6.54
CA ASP A 203 -4.82 -5.47 7.04
C ASP A 203 -4.96 -5.60 8.56
N CYS A 204 -4.60 -6.76 9.12
CA CYS A 204 -4.62 -6.97 10.56
C CYS A 204 -3.60 -6.06 11.28
N PHE A 205 -2.43 -5.87 10.72
CA PHE A 205 -1.41 -4.98 11.26
C PHE A 205 -1.86 -3.50 11.20
N ALA A 206 -2.52 -3.08 10.12
CA ALA A 206 -3.17 -1.78 10.06
C ALA A 206 -4.26 -1.64 11.14
N GLY A 207 -5.00 -2.73 11.43
CA GLY A 207 -5.95 -2.79 12.52
C GLY A 207 -5.30 -2.63 13.91
N ILE A 208 -4.12 -3.23 14.15
CA ILE A 208 -3.36 -3.04 15.40
C ILE A 208 -2.97 -1.57 15.58
N TRP A 209 -2.51 -0.90 14.53
CA TRP A 209 -2.26 0.53 14.59
C TRP A 209 -3.53 1.32 14.94
N GLY A 210 -4.66 0.99 14.31
CA GLY A 210 -5.97 1.57 14.63
C GLY A 210 -6.35 1.40 16.10
N HIS A 211 -6.10 0.22 16.70
CA HIS A 211 -6.30 -0.05 18.12
C HIS A 211 -5.51 0.91 19.02
N THR A 212 -4.20 1.07 18.73
CA THR A 212 -3.34 1.97 19.51
C THR A 212 -3.75 3.44 19.32
N THR A 213 -4.20 3.81 18.13
CA THR A 213 -4.69 5.14 17.78
C THR A 213 -5.94 5.49 18.58
N GLU A 214 -6.85 4.53 18.78
CA GLU A 214 -8.02 4.69 19.65
C GLU A 214 -7.61 4.88 21.13
N GLN A 215 -6.70 4.04 21.63
CA GLN A 215 -6.21 4.15 23.02
C GLN A 215 -5.61 5.53 23.29
N ARG A 216 -4.95 6.13 22.30
CA ARG A 216 -4.38 7.48 22.37
C ARG A 216 -5.40 8.59 22.09
N ARG A 217 -6.67 8.24 21.86
CA ARG A 217 -7.78 9.17 21.59
C ARG A 217 -7.58 10.05 20.36
N LEU A 218 -6.91 9.52 19.35
CA LEU A 218 -6.72 10.19 18.06
C LEU A 218 -7.90 9.92 17.10
N LEU A 219 -8.69 8.88 17.34
CA LEU A 219 -9.87 8.57 16.54
C LEU A 219 -11.02 9.52 16.83
N GLN A 220 -11.82 9.79 15.82
CA GLN A 220 -13.09 10.49 15.84
C GLN A 220 -14.22 9.51 15.46
N GLN A 221 -15.45 9.95 15.66
CA GLN A 221 -16.60 9.14 15.27
C GLN A 221 -16.62 8.97 13.74
N GLY A 222 -16.72 7.73 13.27
CA GLY A 222 -16.74 7.40 11.86
C GLY A 222 -15.39 6.91 11.30
N ASP A 223 -14.27 7.20 11.96
CA ASP A 223 -12.94 6.86 11.44
C ASP A 223 -12.78 5.35 11.17
N ILE A 224 -13.23 4.51 12.10
CA ILE A 224 -13.12 3.06 11.92
C ILE A 224 -13.96 2.57 10.74
N GLU A 225 -15.15 3.15 10.55
CA GLU A 225 -15.99 2.87 9.39
C GLU A 225 -15.31 3.30 8.10
N GLU A 226 -14.56 4.40 8.08
CA GLU A 226 -13.75 4.83 6.92
C GLU A 226 -12.68 3.80 6.60
N GLY A 227 -11.91 3.35 7.59
CA GLY A 227 -10.90 2.30 7.41
C GLY A 227 -11.49 0.97 6.92
N LEU A 228 -12.64 0.56 7.48
CA LEU A 228 -13.34 -0.65 7.04
C LEU A 228 -13.86 -0.52 5.60
N ASN A 229 -14.34 0.65 5.22
CA ASN A 229 -14.79 0.92 3.86
C ASN A 229 -13.60 0.91 2.89
N ALA A 230 -12.46 1.46 3.28
CA ALA A 230 -11.23 1.42 2.48
C ALA A 230 -10.76 -0.02 2.28
N ALA A 231 -10.68 -0.82 3.34
CA ALA A 231 -10.34 -2.25 3.26
C ALA A 231 -11.29 -3.02 2.32
N ALA A 232 -12.61 -2.77 2.44
CA ALA A 232 -13.59 -3.38 1.56
C ALA A 232 -13.46 -2.92 0.10
N ALA A 233 -13.08 -1.66 -0.12
CA ALA A 233 -13.02 -1.04 -1.44
C ALA A 233 -11.96 -1.67 -2.34
N VAL A 234 -10.88 -2.13 -1.76
CA VAL A 234 -9.72 -2.72 -2.46
C VAL A 234 -9.71 -4.27 -2.42
N GLY A 235 -10.82 -4.91 -2.05
CA GLY A 235 -10.98 -6.37 -2.16
C GLY A 235 -11.13 -6.82 -3.62
N ASP A 236 -10.49 -7.95 -3.97
CA ASP A 236 -10.47 -8.48 -5.34
C ASP A 236 -11.86 -8.73 -5.91
N ASP A 237 -12.80 -9.20 -5.09
CA ASP A 237 -14.20 -9.45 -5.50
C ASP A 237 -14.92 -8.16 -5.93
N ARG A 238 -14.65 -7.04 -5.26
CA ARG A 238 -15.22 -5.74 -5.61
C ARG A 238 -14.54 -5.15 -6.83
N LEU A 239 -13.21 -5.21 -6.89
CA LEU A 239 -12.42 -4.71 -8.00
C LEU A 239 -12.75 -5.43 -9.31
N GLN A 240 -12.79 -6.77 -9.29
CA GLN A 240 -13.11 -7.57 -10.47
C GLN A 240 -14.55 -7.34 -10.94
N ARG A 241 -15.52 -7.26 -10.01
CA ARG A 241 -16.91 -6.95 -10.35
C ARG A 241 -17.05 -5.59 -11.01
N ALA A 242 -16.33 -4.59 -10.51
CA ALA A 242 -16.35 -3.23 -11.08
C ALA A 242 -15.69 -3.18 -12.47
N ALA A 243 -14.61 -3.96 -12.69
CA ALA A 243 -13.86 -3.95 -13.94
C ALA A 243 -14.48 -4.82 -15.04
N THR A 244 -15.00 -6.00 -14.69
CA THR A 244 -15.42 -7.02 -15.67
C THR A 244 -16.85 -7.51 -15.52
N GLY A 245 -17.53 -7.15 -14.43
CA GLY A 245 -18.85 -7.69 -14.07
C GLY A 245 -18.82 -9.11 -13.49
N HIS A 246 -17.66 -9.79 -13.50
CA HIS A 246 -17.49 -11.17 -13.06
C HIS A 246 -16.43 -11.27 -11.96
N VAL A 247 -16.57 -12.29 -11.12
CA VAL A 247 -15.63 -12.56 -10.02
C VAL A 247 -15.06 -13.97 -10.20
N ASN A 248 -13.73 -14.09 -10.17
CA ASN A 248 -13.01 -15.35 -10.18
C ASN A 248 -12.08 -15.45 -8.96
N ALA A 249 -12.49 -16.21 -7.96
CA ALA A 249 -11.76 -16.35 -6.70
C ALA A 249 -10.36 -16.97 -6.86
N GLU A 250 -10.13 -17.79 -7.90
CA GLU A 250 -8.82 -18.42 -8.15
C GLU A 250 -7.73 -17.41 -8.53
N THR A 251 -8.14 -16.23 -9.00
CA THR A 251 -7.22 -15.15 -9.39
C THR A 251 -7.01 -14.10 -8.30
N PHE A 252 -7.59 -14.29 -7.13
CA PHE A 252 -7.43 -13.35 -6.02
C PHE A 252 -6.00 -13.37 -5.51
N THR A 253 -5.47 -12.18 -5.28
CA THR A 253 -4.15 -11.95 -4.69
C THR A 253 -4.19 -11.09 -3.44
N HIS A 254 -5.30 -10.34 -3.23
CA HIS A 254 -5.51 -9.48 -2.07
C HIS A 254 -6.62 -9.99 -1.14
N GLY A 255 -7.41 -10.96 -1.60
CA GLY A 255 -8.55 -11.50 -0.85
C GLY A 255 -9.85 -10.74 -1.08
N THR A 256 -10.94 -11.27 -0.52
CA THR A 256 -12.27 -10.66 -0.64
C THR A 256 -12.39 -9.44 0.27
N SER A 257 -13.28 -8.51 -0.10
CA SER A 257 -13.69 -7.39 0.76
C SER A 257 -14.06 -7.83 2.18
N ALA A 258 -14.78 -8.95 2.30
CA ALA A 258 -15.20 -9.48 3.60
C ALA A 258 -14.00 -9.98 4.43
N GLN A 259 -13.03 -10.67 3.82
CA GLN A 259 -11.82 -11.13 4.50
C GLN A 259 -10.97 -9.94 4.96
N ARG A 260 -10.72 -8.96 4.11
CA ARG A 260 -9.95 -7.76 4.44
C ARG A 260 -10.55 -7.02 5.64
N VAL A 261 -11.86 -6.76 5.61
CA VAL A 261 -12.60 -6.15 6.74
C VAL A 261 -12.49 -7.00 8.01
N ALA A 262 -12.62 -8.31 7.91
CA ALA A 262 -12.55 -9.20 9.07
C ALA A 262 -11.16 -9.18 9.73
N TRP A 263 -10.08 -9.18 8.93
CA TRP A 263 -8.73 -9.16 9.44
C TRP A 263 -8.33 -7.79 10.00
N PHE A 264 -8.72 -6.68 9.38
CA PHE A 264 -8.57 -5.36 9.97
C PHE A 264 -9.28 -5.27 11.33
N LYS A 265 -10.56 -5.69 11.41
CA LYS A 265 -11.30 -5.73 12.68
C LYS A 265 -10.62 -6.58 13.73
N ARG A 266 -10.03 -7.70 13.34
CA ARG A 266 -9.32 -8.59 14.26
C ARG A 266 -8.13 -7.89 14.90
N GLY A 267 -7.28 -7.23 14.10
CA GLY A 267 -6.19 -6.41 14.60
C GLY A 267 -6.66 -5.28 15.50
N TYR A 268 -7.68 -4.54 15.04
CA TYR A 268 -8.28 -3.44 15.78
C TYR A 268 -8.87 -3.87 17.14
N THR A 269 -9.55 -5.00 17.19
CA THR A 269 -10.18 -5.48 18.43
C THR A 269 -9.14 -6.00 19.44
N THR A 270 -8.11 -6.66 18.96
CA THR A 270 -7.16 -7.37 19.83
C THR A 270 -5.91 -6.55 20.19
N GLY A 271 -5.41 -5.74 19.25
CA GLY A 271 -4.13 -5.03 19.38
C GLY A 271 -2.91 -5.97 19.47
N GLN A 272 -3.04 -7.26 19.10
CA GLN A 272 -2.02 -8.28 19.31
C GLN A 272 -1.53 -8.88 17.98
N ILE A 273 -0.19 -8.95 17.81
CA ILE A 273 0.43 -9.55 16.60
C ILE A 273 0.02 -11.01 16.44
N GLU A 274 -0.05 -11.77 17.52
CA GLU A 274 -0.39 -13.19 17.51
C GLU A 274 -1.80 -13.48 16.99
N ALA A 275 -2.69 -12.49 17.08
CA ALA A 275 -4.01 -12.57 16.49
C ALA A 275 -3.99 -12.43 14.96
N CYS A 276 -2.90 -11.90 14.40
CA CYS A 276 -2.71 -11.66 12.97
C CYS A 276 -2.00 -12.81 12.24
N ASP A 277 -1.91 -13.99 12.85
CA ASP A 277 -1.29 -15.15 12.19
C ASP A 277 -2.21 -15.71 11.10
N THR A 278 -1.90 -15.38 9.84
CA THR A 278 -2.59 -15.88 8.65
C THR A 278 -1.95 -17.14 8.07
N PHE A 279 -0.78 -17.53 8.58
CA PHE A 279 -0.02 -18.70 8.10
C PHE A 279 -0.17 -19.92 9.00
N GLY A 280 -0.72 -19.78 10.20
CA GLY A 280 -1.00 -20.88 11.12
C GLY A 280 -2.22 -21.70 10.74
N ASP A 281 -2.53 -22.73 11.55
CA ASP A 281 -3.61 -23.69 11.31
C ASP A 281 -5.01 -23.07 11.23
N ARG A 282 -5.17 -21.84 11.73
CA ARG A 282 -6.42 -21.08 11.71
C ARG A 282 -6.38 -19.91 10.73
N GLY A 283 -5.56 -20.03 9.69
CA GLY A 283 -5.47 -19.07 8.60
C GLY A 283 -6.82 -18.89 7.84
N PRO A 284 -6.88 -17.88 6.93
CA PRO A 284 -8.10 -17.54 6.19
C PRO A 284 -8.59 -18.63 5.25
#